data_8c761e952c40517d517a45a0e297d665
#
_entry.id   8c761e952c40517d517a45a0e297d665
#
_cell.length_a   1.000
_cell.length_b   1.000
_cell.length_c   1.000
_cell.angle_alpha   90.00
_cell.angle_beta   90.00
_cell.angle_gamma   90.00
#
_symmetry.space_group_name_H-M   'P 1'
#
loop_
_entity.id
_entity.type
_entity.pdbx_description
1 polymer ?
#
loop_
_entity_poly.entity_id
_entity_poly.type
_entity_poly.pdbx_seq_one_letter_code
_entity_poly.pdbx_strand_id
1 'polypeptide(L)'
;MLLEGDFLSKIELIFRDNMPKHLNKIKEKFPESKFYSHSRLETFNQCKRNYYWTYIDKKPQKQGVYGLLGEAAHTSLEMLYTGQEKQLNKKYFDNAFDKCELFGINFPKSKYDIKGNYKKDINNFYNVYKPIDKKNKQFISELGFILKIDDLHYLIGYIDLLVLNDDGTCEIVDFKTSSWYSDKDLSHHGYQLVLYKMAIEQLYNIPVNTVSWQFLKYCQVQIGNNKIKEALQGRNWVDKCSSQIRTLMKKKGYDSGTIDIYLSEAIINNHIDNLPDDVRNEISVNVQTRYYDVTDEVKQEYLDYVKNSIKQIESMRESEDLYELSVDQFFCQNLCGFSDICKWRTIK
;
A
#
# COMPACT_ATOMS: atom_id res chain seq x y z
N MET A 1 -18.88 -5.34 -28.30
CA MET A 1 -19.94 -6.32 -28.02
C MET A 1 -19.29 -7.70 -28.04
N LEU A 2 -18.85 -8.15 -26.89
CA LEU A 2 -18.33 -9.44 -26.39
C LEU A 2 -17.46 -9.18 -25.16
N LEU A 3 -18.07 -8.72 -24.08
CA LEU A 3 -17.42 -8.56 -22.76
C LEU A 3 -18.38 -9.01 -21.65
N GLU A 4 -19.14 -10.06 -21.91
CA GLU A 4 -19.88 -10.75 -20.87
C GLU A 4 -19.12 -12.03 -20.50
N GLY A 5 -18.53 -12.05 -19.32
CA GLY A 5 -18.23 -13.29 -18.58
C GLY A 5 -17.12 -14.21 -19.07
N ASP A 6 -16.62 -14.04 -20.31
CA ASP A 6 -15.94 -15.14 -21.02
C ASP A 6 -14.41 -15.08 -21.04
N PHE A 7 -13.82 -13.92 -20.73
CA PHE A 7 -12.34 -13.79 -20.77
C PHE A 7 -11.67 -14.38 -19.54
N LEU A 8 -12.20 -14.09 -18.35
CA LEU A 8 -11.67 -14.63 -17.08
C LEU A 8 -12.09 -16.08 -16.85
N SER A 9 -13.17 -16.55 -17.47
CA SER A 9 -13.66 -17.94 -17.31
C SER A 9 -12.70 -19.00 -17.90
N LYS A 10 -11.77 -18.60 -18.78
CA LYS A 10 -10.76 -19.48 -19.39
C LYS A 10 -9.41 -19.47 -18.68
N ILE A 11 -9.21 -18.58 -17.69
CA ILE A 11 -7.94 -18.42 -16.99
C ILE A 11 -8.14 -18.83 -15.54
N GLU A 12 -7.37 -19.81 -15.05
CA GLU A 12 -7.35 -20.17 -13.63
C GLU A 12 -6.69 -19.04 -12.86
N LEU A 13 -7.48 -18.20 -12.18
CA LEU A 13 -6.97 -17.10 -11.34
C LEU A 13 -6.25 -17.67 -10.12
N ILE A 14 -5.16 -17.01 -9.75
CA ILE A 14 -4.35 -17.38 -8.58
C ILE A 14 -4.77 -16.50 -7.41
N PHE A 15 -5.04 -17.13 -6.27
CA PHE A 15 -5.30 -16.48 -4.99
C PHE A 15 -4.44 -17.12 -3.90
N ARG A 16 -4.45 -16.58 -2.68
CA ARG A 16 -3.62 -17.07 -1.57
C ARG A 16 -3.82 -18.55 -1.26
N ASP A 17 -5.05 -19.03 -1.31
CA ASP A 17 -5.42 -20.41 -1.01
C ASP A 17 -4.96 -21.41 -2.07
N ASN A 18 -4.92 -21.04 -3.34
CA ASN A 18 -4.51 -21.92 -4.42
C ASN A 18 -3.07 -21.70 -4.94
N MET A 19 -2.37 -20.64 -4.52
CA MET A 19 -0.98 -20.36 -4.89
C MET A 19 -0.05 -21.57 -4.67
N PRO A 20 -0.08 -22.29 -3.52
CA PRO A 20 0.78 -23.46 -3.31
C PRO A 20 0.60 -24.55 -4.35
N LYS A 21 -0.63 -24.78 -4.83
CA LYS A 21 -0.93 -25.77 -5.90
C LYS A 21 -0.23 -25.38 -7.21
N HIS A 22 -0.26 -24.09 -7.57
CA HIS A 22 0.40 -23.60 -8.78
C HIS A 22 1.92 -23.69 -8.70
N LEU A 23 2.50 -23.32 -7.55
CA LEU A 23 3.95 -23.45 -7.32
C LEU A 23 4.41 -24.91 -7.40
N ASN A 24 3.64 -25.86 -6.84
CA ASN A 24 3.94 -27.29 -6.90
C ASN A 24 3.90 -27.80 -8.34
N LYS A 25 2.90 -27.46 -9.14
CA LYS A 25 2.84 -27.81 -10.57
C LYS A 25 4.09 -27.36 -11.34
N ILE A 26 4.63 -26.16 -11.03
CA ILE A 26 5.85 -25.68 -11.65
C ILE A 26 7.05 -26.51 -11.21
N LYS A 27 7.17 -26.80 -9.91
CA LYS A 27 8.26 -27.61 -9.37
C LYS A 27 8.25 -29.06 -9.86
N GLU A 28 7.07 -29.65 -10.05
CA GLU A 28 6.95 -30.98 -10.65
C GLU A 28 7.51 -31.02 -12.07
N LYS A 29 7.29 -29.98 -12.85
CA LYS A 29 7.78 -29.86 -14.23
C LYS A 29 9.23 -29.37 -14.31
N PHE A 30 9.61 -28.48 -13.40
CA PHE A 30 10.92 -27.83 -13.33
C PHE A 30 11.42 -27.86 -11.87
N PRO A 31 12.04 -28.96 -11.40
CA PRO A 31 12.40 -29.15 -9.98
C PRO A 31 13.35 -28.07 -9.43
N GLU A 32 14.23 -27.51 -10.29
CA GLU A 32 15.21 -26.50 -9.90
C GLU A 32 14.63 -25.07 -9.82
N SER A 33 13.32 -24.90 -10.08
CA SER A 33 12.67 -23.62 -10.06
C SER A 33 12.76 -22.94 -8.70
N LYS A 34 13.12 -21.65 -8.72
CA LYS A 34 13.27 -20.79 -7.54
C LYS A 34 12.29 -19.64 -7.60
N PHE A 35 11.65 -19.36 -6.46
CA PHE A 35 10.60 -18.36 -6.34
C PHE A 35 11.04 -17.24 -5.42
N TYR A 36 10.90 -16.01 -5.90
CA TYR A 36 11.22 -14.80 -5.17
C TYR A 36 10.00 -13.87 -5.17
N SER A 37 9.82 -13.10 -4.10
CA SER A 37 8.86 -11.98 -4.10
C SER A 37 9.65 -10.67 -4.14
N HIS A 38 8.99 -9.59 -4.57
CA HIS A 38 9.57 -8.26 -4.52
C HIS A 38 10.06 -7.91 -3.10
N SER A 39 9.22 -8.15 -2.09
CA SER A 39 9.56 -7.93 -0.68
C SER A 39 10.74 -8.76 -0.20
N ARG A 40 10.93 -9.97 -0.73
CA ARG A 40 12.10 -10.81 -0.44
C ARG A 40 13.37 -10.18 -0.98
N LEU A 41 13.36 -9.65 -2.21
CA LEU A 41 14.49 -8.96 -2.81
C LEU A 41 14.79 -7.64 -2.08
N GLU A 42 13.75 -6.88 -1.70
CA GLU A 42 13.91 -5.67 -0.90
C GLU A 42 14.54 -5.97 0.47
N THR A 43 14.09 -7.01 1.16
CA THR A 43 14.69 -7.43 2.45
C THR A 43 16.19 -7.71 2.29
N PHE A 44 16.59 -8.37 1.21
CA PHE A 44 18.01 -8.63 0.93
C PHE A 44 18.79 -7.35 0.71
N ASN A 45 18.29 -6.46 -0.14
CA ASN A 45 18.98 -5.21 -0.46
C ASN A 45 19.00 -4.22 0.72
N GLN A 46 17.99 -4.26 1.58
CA GLN A 46 17.93 -3.42 2.78
C GLN A 46 18.87 -3.91 3.88
N CYS A 47 18.91 -5.23 4.14
CA CYS A 47 19.76 -5.81 5.16
C CYS A 47 19.95 -7.32 4.89
N LYS A 48 21.13 -7.70 4.46
CA LYS A 48 21.49 -9.10 4.16
C LYS A 48 21.35 -10.00 5.38
N ARG A 49 21.64 -9.50 6.60
CA ARG A 49 21.46 -10.24 7.86
C ARG A 49 19.98 -10.52 8.15
N ASN A 50 19.11 -9.52 7.93
CA ASN A 50 17.66 -9.70 8.03
C ASN A 50 17.18 -10.77 7.04
N TYR A 51 17.67 -10.70 5.79
CA TYR A 51 17.38 -11.72 4.78
C TYR A 51 17.79 -13.12 5.22
N TYR A 52 19.02 -13.27 5.73
CA TYR A 52 19.52 -14.57 6.22
C TYR A 52 18.60 -15.14 7.30
N TRP A 53 18.32 -14.37 8.33
CA TRP A 53 17.45 -14.84 9.43
C TRP A 53 16.02 -15.12 9.01
N THR A 54 15.49 -14.36 8.07
CA THR A 54 14.11 -14.54 7.60
C THR A 54 13.96 -15.74 6.67
N TYR A 55 14.85 -15.86 5.67
CA TYR A 55 14.63 -16.80 4.56
C TYR A 55 15.53 -18.02 4.58
N ILE A 56 16.70 -17.96 5.22
CA ILE A 56 17.63 -19.09 5.32
C ILE A 56 17.48 -19.78 6.67
N ASP A 57 17.72 -19.10 7.76
CA ASP A 57 17.66 -19.63 9.13
C ASP A 57 16.22 -19.73 9.68
N LYS A 58 15.28 -18.99 9.07
CA LYS A 58 13.84 -18.97 9.44
C LYS A 58 13.60 -18.68 10.92
N LYS A 59 14.38 -17.75 11.48
CA LYS A 59 14.21 -17.29 12.86
C LYS A 59 12.84 -16.65 13.07
N PRO A 60 12.19 -16.87 14.22
CA PRO A 60 10.97 -16.16 14.57
C PRO A 60 11.20 -14.64 14.57
N GLN A 61 10.34 -13.93 13.87
CA GLN A 61 10.34 -12.45 13.83
C GLN A 61 9.33 -11.88 14.81
N LYS A 62 9.68 -10.77 15.45
CA LYS A 62 8.68 -9.95 16.11
C LYS A 62 7.81 -9.25 15.05
N GLN A 63 6.52 -9.39 15.22
CA GLN A 63 5.56 -8.71 14.37
C GLN A 63 5.56 -7.21 14.70
N GLY A 64 5.76 -6.37 13.68
CA GLY A 64 5.76 -4.92 13.83
C GLY A 64 4.34 -4.35 13.83
N VAL A 65 4.10 -3.31 14.65
CA VAL A 65 2.80 -2.63 14.75
C VAL A 65 2.27 -2.16 13.39
N TYR A 66 3.15 -1.61 12.54
CA TYR A 66 2.75 -1.10 11.21
C TYR A 66 2.30 -2.21 10.27
N GLY A 67 2.91 -3.40 10.33
CA GLY A 67 2.50 -4.56 9.53
C GLY A 67 1.09 -5.02 9.91
N LEU A 68 0.85 -5.21 11.22
CA LEU A 68 -0.46 -5.64 11.73
C LEU A 68 -1.59 -4.67 11.40
N LEU A 69 -1.34 -3.37 11.61
CA LEU A 69 -2.34 -2.33 11.36
C LEU A 69 -2.54 -2.08 9.86
N GLY A 70 -1.47 -2.24 9.07
CA GLY A 70 -1.54 -2.20 7.61
C GLY A 70 -2.39 -3.33 7.05
N GLU A 71 -2.12 -4.57 7.48
CA GLU A 71 -2.89 -5.76 7.10
C GLU A 71 -4.39 -5.59 7.41
N ALA A 72 -4.73 -5.05 8.58
CA ALA A 72 -6.12 -4.80 8.95
C ALA A 72 -6.82 -3.78 8.03
N ALA A 73 -6.11 -2.74 7.59
CA ALA A 73 -6.64 -1.76 6.64
C ALA A 73 -6.84 -2.40 5.25
N HIS A 74 -5.88 -3.21 4.78
CA HIS A 74 -5.99 -3.97 3.52
C HIS A 74 -7.16 -4.97 3.58
N THR A 75 -7.32 -5.73 4.67
CA THR A 75 -8.46 -6.63 4.85
C THR A 75 -9.79 -5.90 4.73
N SER A 76 -9.91 -4.69 5.31
CA SER A 76 -11.14 -3.89 5.19
C SER A 76 -11.44 -3.51 3.73
N LEU A 77 -10.43 -3.18 2.93
CA LEU A 77 -10.57 -2.88 1.50
C LEU A 77 -10.87 -4.13 0.68
N GLU A 78 -10.19 -5.24 0.97
CA GLU A 78 -10.46 -6.54 0.34
C GLU A 78 -11.92 -6.95 0.52
N MET A 79 -12.45 -6.91 1.75
CA MET A 79 -13.86 -7.24 2.05
C MET A 79 -14.84 -6.34 1.29
N LEU A 80 -14.50 -5.05 1.14
CA LEU A 80 -15.30 -4.10 0.37
C LEU A 80 -15.31 -4.44 -1.13
N TYR A 81 -14.14 -4.69 -1.73
CA TYR A 81 -14.02 -4.90 -3.17
C TYR A 81 -14.43 -6.31 -3.61
N THR A 82 -14.31 -7.30 -2.75
CA THR A 82 -14.88 -8.65 -2.97
C THR A 82 -16.40 -8.70 -2.76
N GLY A 83 -17.00 -7.62 -2.22
CA GLY A 83 -18.44 -7.54 -1.97
C GLY A 83 -18.90 -8.29 -0.72
N GLN A 84 -17.97 -8.80 0.11
CA GLN A 84 -18.30 -9.41 1.39
C GLN A 84 -18.82 -8.39 2.41
N GLU A 85 -18.38 -7.13 2.28
CA GLU A 85 -18.88 -5.99 3.03
C GLU A 85 -19.43 -4.94 2.06
N LYS A 86 -20.52 -4.25 2.47
CA LYS A 86 -21.14 -3.19 1.66
C LYS A 86 -20.40 -1.85 1.78
N GLN A 87 -19.65 -1.67 2.85
CA GLN A 87 -18.89 -0.46 3.17
C GLN A 87 -17.61 -0.83 3.92
N LEU A 88 -16.65 0.10 3.98
CA LEU A 88 -15.47 -0.11 4.80
C LEU A 88 -15.83 -0.40 6.25
N ASN A 89 -15.27 -1.49 6.79
CA ASN A 89 -15.53 -1.92 8.15
C ASN A 89 -14.31 -1.62 9.05
N LYS A 90 -14.41 -0.52 9.80
CA LYS A 90 -13.34 -0.06 10.70
C LYS A 90 -13.01 -1.05 11.83
N LYS A 91 -13.94 -1.98 12.16
CA LYS A 91 -13.71 -2.99 13.22
C LYS A 91 -12.47 -3.84 12.99
N TYR A 92 -12.08 -4.10 11.74
CA TYR A 92 -10.84 -4.81 11.44
C TYR A 92 -9.63 -4.06 12.02
N PHE A 93 -9.57 -2.76 11.78
CA PHE A 93 -8.48 -1.91 12.30
C PHE A 93 -8.54 -1.75 13.82
N ASP A 94 -9.72 -1.47 14.38
CA ASP A 94 -9.87 -1.28 15.83
C ASP A 94 -9.48 -2.56 16.58
N ASN A 95 -9.91 -3.74 16.13
CA ASN A 95 -9.53 -5.02 16.72
C ASN A 95 -8.01 -5.27 16.64
N ALA A 96 -7.37 -4.93 15.52
CA ALA A 96 -5.92 -5.07 15.37
C ALA A 96 -5.17 -4.09 16.28
N PHE A 97 -5.68 -2.88 16.41
CA PHE A 97 -5.13 -1.85 17.31
C PHE A 97 -5.20 -2.30 18.78
N ASP A 98 -6.35 -2.80 19.23
CA ASP A 98 -6.56 -3.31 20.58
C ASP A 98 -5.67 -4.53 20.85
N LYS A 99 -5.51 -5.42 19.88
CA LYS A 99 -4.55 -6.55 19.97
C LYS A 99 -3.12 -6.07 20.15
N CYS A 100 -2.69 -5.05 19.38
CA CYS A 100 -1.35 -4.49 19.56
C CYS A 100 -1.15 -3.97 20.97
N GLU A 101 -2.13 -3.29 21.56
CA GLU A 101 -2.08 -2.80 22.94
C GLU A 101 -2.02 -3.95 23.95
N LEU A 102 -2.89 -4.94 23.79
CA LEU A 102 -2.98 -6.10 24.69
C LEU A 102 -1.67 -6.92 24.73
N PHE A 103 -1.03 -7.10 23.57
CA PHE A 103 0.21 -7.88 23.45
C PHE A 103 1.48 -7.04 23.56
N GLY A 104 1.37 -5.75 23.87
CA GLY A 104 2.53 -4.86 24.02
C GLY A 104 3.31 -4.64 22.73
N ILE A 105 2.66 -4.73 21.57
CA ILE A 105 3.25 -4.44 20.27
C ILE A 105 3.20 -2.92 20.07
N ASN A 106 4.30 -2.25 20.41
CA ASN A 106 4.32 -0.81 20.54
C ASN A 106 4.80 -0.10 19.29
N PHE A 107 4.31 1.11 19.10
CA PHE A 107 4.90 2.07 18.15
C PHE A 107 6.31 2.46 18.58
N PRO A 108 7.17 2.87 17.64
CA PRO A 108 8.49 3.39 17.95
C PRO A 108 8.45 4.53 18.98
N LYS A 109 9.41 4.54 19.89
CA LYS A 109 9.56 5.66 20.84
C LYS A 109 9.98 6.92 20.08
N SER A 110 9.28 8.01 20.30
CA SER A 110 9.53 9.30 19.64
C SER A 110 9.13 10.45 20.56
N LYS A 111 9.68 11.64 20.31
CA LYS A 111 9.20 12.91 20.90
C LYS A 111 7.84 13.34 20.37
N TYR A 112 7.40 12.75 19.23
CA TYR A 112 6.09 12.99 18.63
C TYR A 112 5.12 11.89 19.02
N ASP A 113 3.84 12.21 19.13
CA ASP A 113 2.76 11.24 19.33
C ASP A 113 2.51 10.42 18.04
N ILE A 114 3.42 9.48 17.75
CA ILE A 114 3.31 8.63 16.54
C ILE A 114 2.04 7.79 16.58
N LYS A 115 1.72 7.18 17.75
CA LYS A 115 0.56 6.32 17.95
C LYS A 115 -0.74 7.06 17.69
N GLY A 116 -0.95 8.20 18.38
CA GLY A 116 -2.15 9.00 18.24
C GLY A 116 -2.30 9.58 16.83
N ASN A 117 -1.19 10.04 16.23
CA ASN A 117 -1.18 10.56 14.87
C ASN A 117 -1.55 9.47 13.85
N TYR A 118 -0.97 8.28 13.97
CA TYR A 118 -1.29 7.15 13.08
C TYR A 118 -2.78 6.77 13.20
N LYS A 119 -3.29 6.65 14.43
CA LYS A 119 -4.72 6.35 14.67
C LYS A 119 -5.63 7.40 14.06
N LYS A 120 -5.30 8.69 14.21
CA LYS A 120 -6.08 9.79 13.62
C LYS A 120 -6.05 9.76 12.09
N ASP A 121 -4.88 9.51 11.47
CA ASP A 121 -4.76 9.42 10.02
C ASP A 121 -5.59 8.27 9.45
N ILE A 122 -5.53 7.08 10.06
CA ILE A 122 -6.33 5.93 9.62
C ILE A 122 -7.82 6.12 9.93
N ASN A 123 -8.19 6.72 11.05
CA ASN A 123 -9.59 7.08 11.29
C ASN A 123 -10.14 7.98 10.20
N ASN A 124 -9.36 8.99 9.76
CA ASN A 124 -9.77 9.83 8.65
C ASN A 124 -9.96 9.03 7.35
N PHE A 125 -9.10 8.05 7.07
CA PHE A 125 -9.29 7.18 5.92
C PHE A 125 -10.69 6.54 5.92
N TYR A 126 -11.11 5.93 7.01
CA TYR A 126 -12.45 5.33 7.11
C TYR A 126 -13.60 6.33 6.94
N ASN A 127 -13.38 7.60 7.26
CA ASN A 127 -14.38 8.65 7.13
C ASN A 127 -14.50 9.22 5.71
N VAL A 128 -13.36 9.33 5.00
CA VAL A 128 -13.31 10.06 3.71
C VAL A 128 -13.19 9.17 2.49
N TYR A 129 -12.89 7.87 2.66
CA TYR A 129 -12.67 6.97 1.53
C TYR A 129 -13.91 6.84 0.67
N LYS A 130 -13.74 7.16 -0.60
CA LYS A 130 -14.77 6.94 -1.63
C LYS A 130 -14.32 5.77 -2.49
N PRO A 131 -15.03 4.65 -2.46
CA PRO A 131 -14.73 3.50 -3.32
C PRO A 131 -14.74 3.90 -4.79
N ILE A 132 -13.95 3.19 -5.59
CA ILE A 132 -13.98 3.32 -7.05
C ILE A 132 -15.39 2.95 -7.53
N ASP A 133 -15.95 3.76 -8.43
CA ASP A 133 -17.28 3.52 -8.99
C ASP A 133 -17.33 2.15 -9.66
N LYS A 134 -18.32 1.36 -9.31
CA LYS A 134 -18.54 -0.01 -9.84
C LYS A 134 -19.17 -0.03 -11.23
N LYS A 135 -19.61 1.12 -11.74
CA LYS A 135 -20.27 1.17 -13.03
C LYS A 135 -19.30 0.75 -14.14
N ASN A 136 -19.66 -0.30 -14.87
CA ASN A 136 -18.86 -0.86 -15.98
C ASN A 136 -17.44 -1.30 -15.56
N LYS A 137 -17.26 -1.71 -14.30
CA LYS A 137 -15.97 -2.18 -13.79
C LYS A 137 -16.14 -3.47 -12.98
N GLN A 138 -15.16 -4.36 -13.10
CA GLN A 138 -15.04 -5.54 -12.25
C GLN A 138 -13.79 -5.40 -11.38
N PHE A 139 -13.86 -5.91 -10.17
CA PHE A 139 -12.78 -5.81 -9.19
C PHE A 139 -12.26 -7.19 -8.83
N ILE A 140 -10.95 -7.35 -8.83
CA ILE A 140 -10.28 -8.55 -8.34
C ILE A 140 -9.29 -8.09 -7.27
N SER A 141 -9.54 -8.47 -6.03
CA SER A 141 -8.66 -8.18 -4.91
C SER A 141 -7.73 -9.36 -4.64
N GLU A 142 -6.50 -9.07 -4.18
CA GLU A 142 -5.49 -10.06 -3.81
C GLU A 142 -5.18 -11.07 -4.93
N LEU A 143 -5.17 -10.60 -6.19
CA LEU A 143 -4.84 -11.42 -7.34
C LEU A 143 -3.37 -11.86 -7.29
N GLY A 144 -3.14 -13.16 -7.15
CA GLY A 144 -1.81 -13.75 -7.18
C GLY A 144 -1.26 -13.87 -8.59
N PHE A 145 0.07 -13.84 -8.71
CA PHE A 145 0.76 -14.08 -9.98
C PHE A 145 2.05 -14.89 -9.77
N ILE A 146 2.47 -15.60 -10.83
CA ILE A 146 3.74 -16.30 -10.93
C ILE A 146 4.36 -15.90 -12.27
N LEU A 147 5.26 -14.92 -12.25
CA LEU A 147 5.89 -14.36 -13.44
C LEU A 147 7.25 -15.02 -13.67
N LYS A 148 7.44 -15.67 -14.81
CA LYS A 148 8.73 -16.26 -15.21
C LYS A 148 9.72 -15.15 -15.59
N ILE A 149 10.91 -15.13 -14.98
CA ILE A 149 11.99 -14.20 -15.29
C ILE A 149 13.01 -14.82 -16.23
N ASP A 150 13.36 -16.07 -15.97
CA ASP A 150 14.21 -16.90 -16.81
C ASP A 150 13.88 -18.39 -16.59
N ASP A 151 14.73 -19.31 -17.05
CA ASP A 151 14.43 -20.74 -16.98
C ASP A 151 14.38 -21.31 -15.56
N LEU A 152 15.01 -20.63 -14.58
CA LEU A 152 15.07 -21.07 -13.18
C LEU A 152 14.27 -20.19 -12.22
N HIS A 153 14.11 -18.90 -12.57
CA HIS A 153 13.65 -17.90 -11.62
C HIS A 153 12.24 -17.38 -11.94
N TYR A 154 11.44 -17.31 -10.91
CA TYR A 154 10.07 -16.79 -10.96
C TYR A 154 9.87 -15.72 -9.89
N LEU A 155 9.16 -14.65 -10.24
CA LEU A 155 8.62 -13.69 -9.28
C LEU A 155 7.19 -14.04 -8.93
N ILE A 156 6.88 -14.01 -7.64
CA ILE A 156 5.54 -14.26 -7.11
C ILE A 156 5.08 -13.07 -6.28
N GLY A 157 3.78 -12.84 -6.25
CA GLY A 157 3.20 -11.78 -5.42
C GLY A 157 1.69 -11.76 -5.53
N TYR A 158 1.12 -10.74 -4.91
CA TYR A 158 -0.31 -10.45 -4.93
C TYR A 158 -0.52 -8.99 -5.24
N ILE A 159 -1.53 -8.71 -6.05
CA ILE A 159 -1.95 -7.36 -6.42
C ILE A 159 -3.12 -7.01 -5.52
N ASP A 160 -3.01 -5.93 -4.76
CA ASP A 160 -4.04 -5.53 -3.79
C ASP A 160 -5.41 -5.36 -4.47
N LEU A 161 -5.43 -4.63 -5.59
CA LEU A 161 -6.66 -4.43 -6.37
C LEU A 161 -6.37 -4.29 -7.87
N LEU A 162 -6.96 -5.16 -8.67
CA LEU A 162 -7.06 -5.03 -10.11
C LEU A 162 -8.48 -4.57 -10.47
N VAL A 163 -8.58 -3.51 -11.25
CA VAL A 163 -9.85 -2.93 -11.73
C VAL A 163 -9.93 -3.18 -13.24
N LEU A 164 -10.81 -4.07 -13.64
CA LEU A 164 -11.06 -4.37 -15.07
C LEU A 164 -12.10 -3.41 -15.63
N ASN A 165 -11.78 -2.73 -16.70
CA ASN A 165 -12.66 -1.83 -17.42
C ASN A 165 -13.44 -2.57 -18.52
N ASP A 166 -14.59 -2.05 -18.94
CA ASP A 166 -15.43 -2.63 -19.99
C ASP A 166 -14.81 -2.51 -21.40
N ASP A 167 -13.78 -1.67 -21.58
CA ASP A 167 -13.00 -1.56 -22.81
C ASP A 167 -11.89 -2.63 -22.96
N GLY A 168 -11.78 -3.55 -22.01
CA GLY A 168 -10.79 -4.62 -22.01
C GLY A 168 -9.43 -4.22 -21.46
N THR A 169 -9.30 -3.01 -20.89
CA THR A 169 -8.11 -2.56 -20.18
C THR A 169 -8.24 -2.74 -18.67
N CYS A 170 -7.18 -2.49 -17.93
CA CYS A 170 -7.26 -2.49 -16.47
C CYS A 170 -6.45 -1.37 -15.82
N GLU A 171 -6.75 -1.16 -14.53
CA GLU A 171 -6.03 -0.28 -13.63
C GLU A 171 -5.52 -1.10 -12.44
N ILE A 172 -4.33 -0.79 -11.94
CA ILE A 172 -3.75 -1.45 -10.76
C ILE A 172 -3.67 -0.43 -9.64
N VAL A 173 -4.19 -0.80 -8.47
CA VAL A 173 -4.14 0.02 -7.26
C VAL A 173 -3.47 -0.77 -6.14
N ASP A 174 -2.44 -0.18 -5.56
CA ASP A 174 -1.73 -0.71 -4.40
C ASP A 174 -2.00 0.22 -3.21
N PHE A 175 -2.46 -0.34 -2.10
CA PHE A 175 -2.83 0.41 -0.91
C PHE A 175 -1.66 0.59 0.04
N LYS A 176 -1.43 1.79 0.52
CA LYS A 176 -0.29 2.10 1.40
C LYS A 176 -0.72 2.79 2.69
N THR A 177 -0.39 2.16 3.82
CA THR A 177 -0.44 2.78 5.15
C THR A 177 0.91 3.39 5.56
N SER A 178 1.91 3.37 4.69
CA SER A 178 3.23 3.98 4.87
C SER A 178 3.18 5.51 4.81
N SER A 179 4.31 6.15 5.01
CA SER A 179 4.50 7.58 4.73
C SER A 179 4.48 7.86 3.24
N TRP A 180 4.22 9.12 2.88
CA TRP A 180 4.31 9.60 1.51
C TRP A 180 5.72 9.37 0.94
N TYR A 181 5.80 8.88 -0.29
CA TYR A 181 7.08 8.71 -0.98
C TYR A 181 7.57 10.03 -1.54
N SER A 182 8.82 10.39 -1.27
CA SER A 182 9.44 11.57 -1.90
C SER A 182 9.74 11.28 -3.38
N ASP A 183 9.89 12.35 -4.19
CA ASP A 183 10.23 12.17 -5.60
C ASP A 183 11.61 11.51 -5.80
N LYS A 184 12.51 11.65 -4.82
CA LYS A 184 13.85 11.02 -4.84
C LYS A 184 13.79 9.51 -4.66
N ASP A 185 12.81 9.02 -3.90
CA ASP A 185 12.67 7.61 -3.57
C ASP A 185 11.65 6.91 -4.47
N LEU A 186 11.03 7.68 -5.39
CA LEU A 186 9.88 7.23 -6.15
C LEU A 186 10.19 6.05 -7.06
N SER A 187 11.35 6.05 -7.73
CA SER A 187 11.75 4.98 -8.65
C SER A 187 11.83 3.63 -7.93
N HIS A 188 12.51 3.59 -6.78
CA HIS A 188 12.67 2.36 -6.00
C HIS A 188 11.32 1.83 -5.47
N HIS A 189 10.48 2.71 -4.92
CA HIS A 189 9.14 2.32 -4.48
C HIS A 189 8.23 1.91 -5.65
N GLY A 190 8.47 2.45 -6.85
CA GLY A 190 7.74 2.13 -8.07
C GLY A 190 7.95 0.70 -8.58
N TYR A 191 9.05 0.04 -8.22
CA TYR A 191 9.39 -1.30 -8.68
C TYR A 191 8.29 -2.33 -8.40
N GLN A 192 7.55 -2.20 -7.32
CA GLN A 192 6.41 -3.08 -7.04
C GLN A 192 5.29 -2.91 -8.08
N LEU A 193 4.97 -1.67 -8.46
CA LEU A 193 3.97 -1.39 -9.49
C LEU A 193 4.44 -1.81 -10.89
N VAL A 194 5.75 -1.68 -11.17
CA VAL A 194 6.36 -2.22 -12.41
C VAL A 194 6.12 -3.71 -12.51
N LEU A 195 6.42 -4.45 -11.43
CA LEU A 195 6.20 -5.90 -11.36
C LEU A 195 4.74 -6.26 -11.61
N TYR A 196 3.82 -5.55 -10.99
CA TYR A 196 2.38 -5.80 -11.15
C TYR A 196 1.92 -5.58 -12.60
N LYS A 197 2.33 -4.47 -13.21
CA LYS A 197 2.04 -4.17 -14.61
C LYS A 197 2.59 -5.27 -15.53
N MET A 198 3.86 -5.65 -15.38
CA MET A 198 4.47 -6.72 -16.16
C MET A 198 3.73 -8.05 -15.99
N ALA A 199 3.34 -8.40 -14.76
CA ALA A 199 2.63 -9.64 -14.49
C ALA A 199 1.27 -9.68 -15.20
N ILE A 200 0.48 -8.62 -15.13
CA ILE A 200 -0.84 -8.56 -15.80
C ILE A 200 -0.69 -8.58 -17.32
N GLU A 201 0.19 -7.76 -17.88
CA GLU A 201 0.39 -7.67 -19.33
C GLU A 201 0.91 -9.00 -19.92
N GLN A 202 1.85 -9.69 -19.23
CA GLN A 202 2.45 -10.92 -19.75
C GLN A 202 1.62 -12.18 -19.50
N LEU A 203 0.96 -12.29 -18.33
CA LEU A 203 0.23 -13.50 -17.97
C LEU A 203 -1.20 -13.52 -18.50
N TYR A 204 -1.83 -12.36 -18.57
CA TYR A 204 -3.25 -12.25 -18.93
C TYR A 204 -3.48 -11.54 -20.26
N ASN A 205 -2.44 -10.94 -20.85
CA ASN A 205 -2.54 -10.15 -22.09
C ASN A 205 -3.59 -9.02 -21.99
N ILE A 206 -3.71 -8.40 -20.81
CA ILE A 206 -4.60 -7.26 -20.55
C ILE A 206 -3.75 -5.99 -20.52
N PRO A 207 -4.05 -4.99 -21.36
CA PRO A 207 -3.37 -3.70 -21.30
C PRO A 207 -3.64 -3.00 -19.96
N VAL A 208 -2.56 -2.55 -19.29
CA VAL A 208 -2.67 -1.81 -18.04
C VAL A 208 -2.60 -0.32 -18.33
N ASN A 209 -3.72 0.37 -18.19
CA ASN A 209 -3.83 1.82 -18.43
C ASN A 209 -3.09 2.63 -17.35
N THR A 210 -3.32 2.31 -16.09
CA THR A 210 -2.71 3.05 -14.98
C THR A 210 -2.27 2.10 -13.87
N VAL A 211 -1.18 2.49 -13.22
CA VAL A 211 -0.78 1.91 -11.94
C VAL A 211 -0.66 3.03 -10.92
N SER A 212 -1.11 2.80 -9.70
CA SER A 212 -1.17 3.84 -8.68
C SER A 212 -1.03 3.29 -7.27
N TRP A 213 -0.61 4.17 -6.37
CA TRP A 213 -0.78 3.99 -4.93
C TRP A 213 -1.96 4.79 -4.43
N GLN A 214 -2.70 4.21 -3.49
CA GLN A 214 -3.61 4.96 -2.63
C GLN A 214 -3.01 5.03 -1.21
N PHE A 215 -2.60 6.24 -0.81
CA PHE A 215 -1.99 6.49 0.49
C PHE A 215 -3.08 6.76 1.54
N LEU A 216 -3.41 5.73 2.33
CA LEU A 216 -4.55 5.75 3.25
C LEU A 216 -4.43 6.77 4.40
N LYS A 217 -3.21 7.19 4.74
CA LYS A 217 -2.97 8.23 5.77
C LYS A 217 -3.03 9.66 5.24
N TYR A 218 -3.19 9.82 3.93
CA TYR A 218 -3.19 11.11 3.27
C TYR A 218 -4.48 11.31 2.50
N CYS A 219 -4.85 12.56 2.30
CA CYS A 219 -6.00 12.91 1.49
C CYS A 219 -5.67 14.00 0.49
N GLN A 220 -6.48 14.03 -0.55
CA GLN A 220 -6.59 15.12 -1.51
C GLN A 220 -7.93 15.82 -1.33
N VAL A 221 -7.91 17.14 -1.40
CA VAL A 221 -9.07 17.99 -1.11
C VAL A 221 -9.26 19.01 -2.20
N GLN A 222 -10.47 19.09 -2.74
CA GLN A 222 -10.90 20.14 -3.64
C GLN A 222 -12.00 20.97 -3.00
N ILE A 223 -11.89 22.29 -3.05
CA ILE A 223 -12.85 23.24 -2.49
C ILE A 223 -13.30 24.19 -3.58
N GLY A 224 -14.56 24.10 -3.99
CA GLY A 224 -15.09 24.82 -5.14
C GLY A 224 -14.25 24.57 -6.39
N ASN A 225 -13.95 25.61 -7.13
CA ASN A 225 -13.13 25.56 -8.34
C ASN A 225 -11.62 25.73 -8.08
N ASN A 226 -11.16 25.66 -6.84
CA ASN A 226 -9.74 25.79 -6.53
C ASN A 226 -8.95 24.57 -7.02
N LYS A 227 -7.62 24.76 -7.20
CA LYS A 227 -6.71 23.65 -7.44
C LYS A 227 -6.78 22.66 -6.28
N ILE A 228 -6.77 21.37 -6.59
CA ILE A 228 -6.73 20.30 -5.59
C ILE A 228 -5.51 20.46 -4.70
N LYS A 229 -5.70 20.40 -3.39
CA LYS A 229 -4.62 20.22 -2.43
C LYS A 229 -4.33 18.74 -2.28
N GLU A 230 -3.08 18.39 -2.43
CA GLU A 230 -2.61 17.00 -2.41
C GLU A 230 -1.72 16.71 -1.19
N ALA A 231 -1.56 15.45 -0.91
CA ALA A 231 -0.68 14.91 0.14
C ALA A 231 -0.91 15.53 1.53
N LEU A 232 -2.15 15.91 1.82
CA LEU A 232 -2.52 16.40 3.15
C LEU A 232 -2.60 15.22 4.12
N GLN A 233 -1.99 15.37 5.30
CA GLN A 233 -2.14 14.35 6.35
C GLN A 233 -3.60 14.25 6.79
N GLY A 234 -4.13 13.03 6.82
CA GLY A 234 -5.54 12.78 7.12
C GLY A 234 -5.99 13.38 8.45
N ARG A 235 -5.12 13.34 9.48
CA ARG A 235 -5.43 13.78 10.85
C ARG A 235 -5.73 15.27 11.04
N ASN A 236 -5.42 16.13 10.06
CA ASN A 236 -5.58 17.59 10.22
C ASN A 236 -5.89 18.32 8.89
N TRP A 237 -6.50 17.64 7.94
CA TRP A 237 -6.76 18.22 6.63
C TRP A 237 -7.73 19.41 6.69
N VAL A 238 -8.73 19.38 7.60
CA VAL A 238 -9.68 20.49 7.76
C VAL A 238 -8.96 21.77 8.18
N ASP A 239 -8.06 21.68 9.18
CA ASP A 239 -7.24 22.81 9.61
C ASP A 239 -6.40 23.36 8.45
N LYS A 240 -5.75 22.48 7.69
CA LYS A 240 -4.94 22.84 6.50
C LYS A 240 -5.75 23.49 5.36
N CYS A 241 -7.05 23.24 5.34
CA CYS A 241 -7.98 23.80 4.35
C CYS A 241 -8.86 24.93 4.90
N SER A 242 -8.76 25.25 6.18
CA SER A 242 -9.66 26.19 6.89
C SER A 242 -9.76 27.57 6.22
N SER A 243 -8.67 28.14 5.71
CA SER A 243 -8.67 29.42 5.01
C SER A 243 -9.47 29.39 3.70
N GLN A 244 -9.43 28.28 2.97
CA GLN A 244 -10.20 28.11 1.72
C GLN A 244 -11.67 27.86 2.01
N ILE A 245 -11.99 27.06 3.06
CA ILE A 245 -13.37 26.85 3.52
C ILE A 245 -13.96 28.16 3.99
N ARG A 246 -13.24 28.94 4.77
CA ARG A 246 -13.64 30.29 5.20
C ARG A 246 -13.98 31.19 4.00
N THR A 247 -13.13 31.19 2.98
CA THR A 247 -13.34 31.97 1.76
C THR A 247 -14.61 31.52 1.03
N LEU A 248 -14.83 30.23 0.92
CA LEU A 248 -16.04 29.65 0.34
C LEU A 248 -17.30 30.10 1.10
N MET A 249 -17.30 29.99 2.43
CA MET A 249 -18.43 30.40 3.28
C MET A 249 -18.73 31.91 3.14
N LYS A 250 -17.69 32.76 3.11
CA LYS A 250 -17.88 34.19 2.85
C LYS A 250 -18.54 34.47 1.50
N LYS A 251 -18.14 33.76 0.43
CA LYS A 251 -18.76 33.86 -0.89
C LYS A 251 -20.25 33.44 -0.88
N LYS A 252 -20.62 32.54 0.03
CA LYS A 252 -22.00 32.09 0.24
C LYS A 252 -22.82 33.03 1.13
N GLY A 253 -22.20 34.09 1.67
CA GLY A 253 -22.89 35.13 2.45
C GLY A 253 -22.92 34.89 3.96
N TYR A 254 -22.15 33.92 4.48
CA TYR A 254 -22.05 33.69 5.92
C TYR A 254 -21.24 34.81 6.59
N ASP A 255 -21.71 35.30 7.74
CA ASP A 255 -20.97 36.27 8.56
C ASP A 255 -19.79 35.61 9.29
N SER A 256 -18.85 36.46 9.74
CA SER A 256 -17.62 35.95 10.36
C SER A 256 -17.83 35.16 11.63
N GLY A 257 -18.80 35.54 12.46
CA GLY A 257 -19.08 34.83 13.71
C GLY A 257 -19.62 33.42 13.46
N THR A 258 -20.59 33.29 12.54
CA THR A 258 -21.14 32.02 12.10
C THR A 258 -20.03 31.11 11.50
N ILE A 259 -19.16 31.67 10.66
CA ILE A 259 -18.02 30.94 10.06
C ILE A 259 -17.07 30.44 11.16
N ASP A 260 -16.77 31.25 12.17
CA ASP A 260 -15.84 30.87 13.24
C ASP A 260 -16.39 29.69 14.04
N ILE A 261 -17.69 29.65 14.33
CA ILE A 261 -18.35 28.55 15.03
C ILE A 261 -18.21 27.25 14.22
N TYR A 262 -18.65 27.26 12.96
CA TYR A 262 -18.61 26.08 12.10
C TYR A 262 -17.19 25.55 11.90
N LEU A 263 -16.24 26.44 11.58
CA LEU A 263 -14.85 26.04 11.35
C LEU A 263 -14.16 25.53 12.60
N SER A 264 -14.40 26.13 13.77
CA SER A 264 -13.80 25.67 15.01
C SER A 264 -14.22 24.23 15.31
N GLU A 265 -15.50 23.92 15.16
CA GLU A 265 -16.00 22.57 15.36
C GLU A 265 -15.45 21.60 14.29
N ALA A 266 -15.47 21.99 13.02
CA ALA A 266 -14.94 21.18 11.92
C ALA A 266 -13.43 20.86 12.10
N ILE A 267 -12.64 21.82 12.56
CA ILE A 267 -11.20 21.62 12.84
C ILE A 267 -10.98 20.66 14.01
N ILE A 268 -11.74 20.83 15.11
CA ILE A 268 -11.64 19.96 16.30
C ILE A 268 -11.95 18.52 15.93
N ASN A 269 -13.01 18.30 15.18
CA ASN A 269 -13.50 16.98 14.79
C ASN A 269 -12.80 16.43 13.54
N ASN A 270 -12.07 17.27 12.81
CA ASN A 270 -11.40 16.98 11.56
C ASN A 270 -12.32 16.36 10.48
N HIS A 271 -13.57 16.83 10.42
CA HIS A 271 -14.57 16.52 9.38
C HIS A 271 -15.46 17.74 9.11
N ILE A 272 -16.24 17.68 8.04
CA ILE A 272 -17.05 18.82 7.56
C ILE A 272 -18.55 18.59 7.67
N ASP A 273 -19.01 17.56 8.38
CA ASP A 273 -20.44 17.18 8.45
C ASP A 273 -21.28 18.23 9.13
N ASN A 274 -20.67 19.02 10.01
CA ASN A 274 -21.31 20.15 10.68
C ASN A 274 -21.47 21.39 9.78
N LEU A 275 -20.74 21.47 8.64
CA LEU A 275 -20.86 22.61 7.74
C LEU A 275 -22.23 22.62 7.02
N PRO A 276 -22.75 23.80 6.66
CA PRO A 276 -23.98 23.90 5.87
C PRO A 276 -23.88 23.13 4.55
N ASP A 277 -25.00 22.55 4.08
CA ASP A 277 -25.05 21.70 2.89
C ASP A 277 -24.54 22.38 1.62
N ASP A 278 -24.87 23.68 1.44
CA ASP A 278 -24.41 24.48 0.30
C ASP A 278 -22.92 24.73 0.28
N VAL A 279 -22.24 24.65 1.43
CA VAL A 279 -20.79 24.71 1.58
C VAL A 279 -20.20 23.31 1.39
N ARG A 280 -20.76 22.32 2.11
CA ARG A 280 -20.25 20.94 2.11
C ARG A 280 -20.28 20.32 0.72
N ASN A 281 -21.32 20.58 -0.08
CA ASN A 281 -21.45 20.05 -1.44
C ASN A 281 -20.41 20.59 -2.43
N GLU A 282 -19.69 21.68 -2.08
CA GLU A 282 -18.57 22.19 -2.87
C GLU A 282 -17.19 21.70 -2.38
N ILE A 283 -17.16 20.79 -1.39
CA ILE A 283 -15.93 20.24 -0.85
C ILE A 283 -15.86 18.75 -1.19
N SER A 284 -14.86 18.34 -1.95
CA SER A 284 -14.58 16.95 -2.21
C SER A 284 -13.30 16.53 -1.51
N VAL A 285 -13.38 15.45 -0.73
CA VAL A 285 -12.23 14.85 -0.07
C VAL A 285 -12.23 13.35 -0.35
N ASN A 286 -11.04 12.80 -0.59
CA ASN A 286 -10.79 11.36 -0.69
C ASN A 286 -9.34 11.07 -0.26
N VAL A 287 -9.01 9.79 -0.10
CA VAL A 287 -7.61 9.39 0.09
C VAL A 287 -6.75 9.85 -1.10
N GLN A 288 -5.48 10.11 -0.83
CA GLN A 288 -4.56 10.56 -1.87
C GLN A 288 -4.20 9.41 -2.81
N THR A 289 -4.47 9.59 -4.09
CA THR A 289 -3.98 8.73 -5.15
C THR A 289 -2.72 9.34 -5.77
N ARG A 290 -1.71 8.49 -6.01
CA ARG A 290 -0.51 8.86 -6.76
C ARG A 290 -0.28 7.86 -7.88
N TYR A 291 -0.32 8.35 -9.11
CA TYR A 291 -0.01 7.55 -10.30
C TYR A 291 1.49 7.42 -10.49
N TYR A 292 1.91 6.30 -11.07
CA TYR A 292 3.30 6.04 -11.40
C TYR A 292 3.41 5.71 -12.89
N ASP A 293 4.35 6.38 -13.57
CA ASP A 293 4.59 6.12 -15.00
C ASP A 293 5.59 4.97 -15.15
N VAL A 294 5.15 3.90 -15.81
CA VAL A 294 5.96 2.70 -16.06
C VAL A 294 6.41 2.69 -17.51
N THR A 295 7.55 3.33 -17.76
CA THR A 295 8.18 3.31 -19.08
C THR A 295 8.97 2.01 -19.32
N ASP A 296 9.39 1.76 -20.55
CA ASP A 296 10.20 0.57 -20.87
C ASP A 296 11.59 0.64 -20.23
N GLU A 297 12.15 1.85 -20.07
CA GLU A 297 13.38 2.07 -19.33
C GLU A 297 13.26 1.63 -17.88
N VAL A 298 12.17 2.04 -17.20
CA VAL A 298 11.91 1.67 -15.79
C VAL A 298 11.67 0.17 -15.65
N LYS A 299 11.01 -0.47 -16.64
CA LYS A 299 10.88 -1.95 -16.68
C LYS A 299 12.24 -2.62 -16.77
N GLN A 300 13.16 -2.11 -17.62
CA GLN A 300 14.48 -2.67 -17.76
C GLN A 300 15.32 -2.48 -16.49
N GLU A 301 15.29 -1.30 -15.88
CA GLU A 301 15.94 -1.03 -14.58
C GLU A 301 15.46 -2.01 -13.50
N TYR A 302 14.15 -2.26 -13.44
CA TYR A 302 13.60 -3.23 -12.51
C TYR A 302 14.07 -4.66 -12.79
N LEU A 303 14.10 -5.09 -14.05
CA LEU A 303 14.61 -6.42 -14.42
C LEU A 303 16.09 -6.59 -14.07
N ASP A 304 16.89 -5.55 -14.26
CA ASP A 304 18.30 -5.56 -13.88
C ASP A 304 18.47 -5.60 -12.35
N TYR A 305 17.65 -4.84 -11.61
CA TYR A 305 17.59 -4.94 -10.15
C TYR A 305 17.27 -6.36 -9.68
N VAL A 306 16.23 -6.99 -10.26
CA VAL A 306 15.83 -8.37 -9.92
C VAL A 306 16.97 -9.36 -10.19
N LYS A 307 17.53 -9.36 -11.40
CA LYS A 307 18.60 -10.28 -11.81
C LYS A 307 19.86 -10.11 -10.96
N ASN A 308 20.25 -8.86 -10.67
CA ASN A 308 21.39 -8.58 -9.83
C ASN A 308 21.18 -9.02 -8.38
N SER A 309 19.96 -8.80 -7.83
CA SER A 309 19.63 -9.23 -6.48
C SER A 309 19.62 -10.76 -6.35
N ILE A 310 19.01 -11.47 -7.30
CA ILE A 310 19.00 -12.94 -7.34
C ILE A 310 20.42 -13.47 -7.44
N LYS A 311 21.24 -12.96 -8.38
CA LYS A 311 22.64 -13.36 -8.54
C LYS A 311 23.44 -13.19 -7.24
N GLN A 312 23.27 -12.07 -6.53
CA GLN A 312 23.92 -11.85 -5.25
C GLN A 312 23.44 -12.82 -4.18
N ILE A 313 22.11 -13.03 -4.07
CA ILE A 313 21.55 -14.01 -3.13
C ILE A 313 22.12 -15.40 -3.36
N GLU A 314 22.20 -15.84 -4.60
CA GLU A 314 22.68 -17.20 -4.95
C GLU A 314 24.18 -17.38 -4.83
N SER A 315 24.96 -16.29 -4.95
CA SER A 315 26.41 -16.33 -4.75
C SER A 315 26.81 -16.33 -3.27
N MET A 316 25.91 -15.99 -2.34
CA MET A 316 26.22 -15.94 -0.92
C MET A 316 26.25 -17.36 -0.31
N ARG A 317 27.22 -17.58 0.57
CA ARG A 317 27.29 -18.83 1.34
C ARG A 317 26.26 -18.82 2.45
N GLU A 318 25.85 -20.01 2.87
CA GLU A 318 24.92 -20.22 3.99
C GLU A 318 25.62 -20.08 5.36
N SER A 319 26.25 -18.92 5.57
CA SER A 319 26.92 -18.59 6.82
C SER A 319 26.51 -17.20 7.28
N GLU A 320 26.02 -17.12 8.50
CA GLU A 320 25.54 -15.86 9.11
C GLU A 320 26.60 -14.75 9.08
N ASP A 321 27.87 -15.11 9.27
CA ASP A 321 28.97 -14.15 9.33
C ASP A 321 29.26 -13.45 8.00
N LEU A 322 28.76 -13.99 6.89
CA LEU A 322 28.95 -13.43 5.56
C LEU A 322 27.86 -12.42 5.18
N TYR A 323 26.81 -12.28 6.01
CA TYR A 323 25.72 -11.37 5.73
C TYR A 323 25.90 -10.04 6.47
N GLU A 324 26.06 -8.98 5.68
CA GLU A 324 26.25 -7.61 6.18
C GLU A 324 25.03 -7.09 6.92
N LEU A 325 25.27 -6.23 7.89
CA LEU A 325 24.23 -5.49 8.60
C LEU A 325 23.82 -4.23 7.85
N SER A 326 22.58 -3.84 7.97
CA SER A 326 22.12 -2.53 7.52
C SER A 326 22.78 -1.42 8.34
N VAL A 327 23.07 -0.31 7.68
CA VAL A 327 23.52 0.93 8.34
C VAL A 327 22.36 1.86 8.70
N ASP A 328 21.14 1.54 8.30
CA ASP A 328 19.93 2.32 8.64
C ASP A 328 19.54 2.08 10.10
N GLN A 329 19.96 3.02 10.95
CA GLN A 329 19.67 2.95 12.38
C GLN A 329 18.18 3.03 12.70
N PHE A 330 17.41 3.83 11.94
CA PHE A 330 15.97 3.95 12.18
C PHE A 330 15.26 2.62 11.90
N PHE A 331 15.56 2.01 10.77
CA PHE A 331 15.05 0.67 10.43
C PHE A 331 15.43 -0.35 11.49
N CYS A 332 16.72 -0.43 11.85
CA CYS A 332 17.21 -1.40 12.82
C CYS A 332 16.57 -1.27 14.20
N GLN A 333 16.32 -0.03 14.64
CA GLN A 333 15.74 0.24 15.97
C GLN A 333 14.23 0.07 16.02
N ASN A 334 13.53 0.39 14.93
CA ASN A 334 12.09 0.64 14.99
C ASN A 334 11.26 -0.28 14.11
N LEU A 335 11.84 -0.83 13.04
CA LEU A 335 11.10 -1.58 12.03
C LEU A 335 11.57 -3.03 11.89
N CYS A 336 12.83 -3.33 12.23
CA CYS A 336 13.38 -4.66 12.09
C CYS A 336 12.84 -5.62 13.16
N GLY A 337 12.24 -6.74 12.74
CA GLY A 337 11.71 -7.78 13.63
C GLY A 337 12.78 -8.52 14.45
N PHE A 338 14.07 -8.28 14.17
CA PHE A 338 15.22 -8.86 14.89
C PHE A 338 16.00 -7.87 15.75
N SER A 339 15.44 -6.70 16.00
CA SER A 339 16.12 -5.62 16.74
C SER A 339 16.66 -6.03 18.11
N ASP A 340 16.05 -7.02 18.78
CA ASP A 340 16.45 -7.47 20.11
C ASP A 340 17.64 -8.41 20.10
N ILE A 341 17.81 -9.19 19.03
CA ILE A 341 18.86 -10.19 18.91
C ILE A 341 20.02 -9.75 18.01
N CYS A 342 19.81 -8.72 17.21
CA CYS A 342 20.82 -8.20 16.29
C CYS A 342 21.85 -7.36 17.01
N LYS A 343 23.14 -7.62 16.73
CA LYS A 343 24.29 -6.88 17.28
C LYS A 343 24.51 -5.50 16.64
N TRP A 344 23.55 -4.98 15.86
CA TRP A 344 23.67 -3.68 15.17
C TRP A 344 24.03 -2.51 16.12
N ARG A 345 23.69 -2.62 17.41
CA ARG A 345 24.02 -1.61 18.44
C ARG A 345 25.49 -1.54 18.79
N THR A 346 26.26 -2.56 18.46
CA THR A 346 27.70 -2.65 18.77
C THR A 346 28.58 -2.17 17.61
N ILE A 347 27.97 -1.89 16.46
CA ILE A 347 28.67 -1.33 15.30
C ILE A 347 28.59 0.20 15.43
N LYS A 348 29.67 0.82 15.91
CA LYS A 348 29.85 2.28 15.96
C LYS A 348 30.64 2.73 14.73
#